data_a2ebad964966c089fb275380bcd5f099
#
_entry.id   a2ebad964966c089fb275380bcd5f099
#
_cell.length_a   1.000
_cell.length_b   1.000
_cell.length_c   1.000
_cell.angle_alpha   90.00
_cell.angle_beta   90.00
_cell.angle_gamma   90.00
#
_symmetry.space_group_name_H-M   'P 1'
#
loop_
_entity.id
_entity.type
_entity.pdbx_description
1 polymer ?
#
loop_
_entity_poly.entity_id
_entity_poly.type
_entity_poly.pdbx_seq_one_letter_code
_entity_poly.pdbx_strand_id
1 'polypeptide(L)'
;MAETIVVTDSQHPVTNAGNARVIELDRPAQLTQALSQGLPTDPQRAASAAEEMLSSEEGRRLTAELRRAYQDVADAKALKVQKVPAVIVDRTYVVYGLSDVAEAAGLVDAYLQGAH
;
A
#
# COMPACT_ATOMS: atom_id res chain seq x y z
N MET A 1 -19.22 0.17 -12.52
CA MET A 1 -18.21 1.19 -12.17
C MET A 1 -16.83 0.57 -12.21
N ALA A 2 -15.87 1.32 -12.73
CA ALA A 2 -14.50 0.83 -12.86
C ALA A 2 -13.81 0.80 -11.49
N GLU A 3 -13.13 -0.31 -11.19
CA GLU A 3 -12.29 -0.41 -10.01
C GLU A 3 -10.94 0.25 -10.31
N THR A 4 -10.48 1.11 -9.41
CA THR A 4 -9.19 1.76 -9.55
C THR A 4 -8.30 1.35 -8.38
N ILE A 5 -7.12 0.82 -8.70
CA ILE A 5 -6.10 0.44 -7.73
C ILE A 5 -4.83 1.23 -8.05
N VAL A 6 -4.23 1.81 -7.01
CA VAL A 6 -2.98 2.55 -7.14
C VAL A 6 -1.90 1.76 -6.41
N VAL A 7 -0.79 1.49 -7.09
CA VAL A 7 0.38 0.86 -6.46
C VAL A 7 1.50 1.89 -6.45
N THR A 8 2.00 2.20 -5.26
CA THR A 8 3.04 3.21 -5.09
C THR A 8 3.86 2.90 -3.83
N ASP A 9 4.62 3.85 -3.35
CA ASP A 9 5.34 3.76 -2.08
C ASP A 9 5.38 5.14 -1.43
N SER A 10 5.98 5.24 -0.24
CA SER A 10 6.03 6.50 0.50
C SER A 10 6.89 7.57 -0.17
N GLN A 11 7.79 7.17 -1.08
CA GLN A 11 8.64 8.09 -1.83
C GLN A 11 7.92 8.68 -3.04
N HIS A 12 6.77 8.14 -3.40
CA HIS A 12 6.00 8.55 -4.58
C HIS A 12 4.55 8.82 -4.17
N PRO A 13 4.30 9.92 -3.44
CA PRO A 13 2.92 10.22 -3.00
C PRO A 13 2.02 10.50 -4.20
N VAL A 14 0.77 10.10 -4.05
CA VAL A 14 -0.25 10.31 -5.09
C VAL A 14 -1.30 11.29 -4.61
N THR A 15 -1.98 11.92 -5.56
CA THR A 15 -3.04 12.90 -5.30
C THR A 15 -4.32 12.50 -6.01
N ASN A 16 -5.43 13.04 -5.54
CA ASN A 16 -6.76 12.85 -6.15
C ASN A 16 -7.14 11.39 -6.31
N ALA A 17 -6.82 10.58 -5.28
CA ALA A 17 -7.12 9.16 -5.31
C ALA A 17 -8.62 8.86 -5.18
N GLY A 18 -9.38 9.74 -4.55
CA GLY A 18 -10.82 9.52 -4.38
C GLY A 18 -11.10 8.20 -3.68
N ASN A 19 -11.89 7.34 -4.31
CA ASN A 19 -12.24 6.03 -3.78
C ASN A 19 -11.30 4.92 -4.23
N ALA A 20 -10.19 5.25 -4.89
CA ALA A 20 -9.24 4.24 -5.34
C ALA A 20 -8.59 3.54 -4.15
N ARG A 21 -8.30 2.26 -4.31
CA ARG A 21 -7.54 1.51 -3.33
C ARG A 21 -6.06 1.85 -3.54
N VAL A 22 -5.41 2.39 -2.53
CA VAL A 22 -4.00 2.76 -2.62
C VAL A 22 -3.16 1.73 -1.87
N ILE A 23 -2.23 1.11 -2.56
CA ILE A 23 -1.30 0.13 -2.00
C ILE A 23 0.08 0.75 -1.93
N GLU A 24 0.63 0.86 -0.72
CA GLU A 24 2.00 1.33 -0.52
C GLU A 24 2.90 0.13 -0.26
N LEU A 25 3.84 -0.11 -1.17
CA LEU A 25 4.68 -1.32 -1.13
C LEU A 25 5.63 -1.34 0.06
N ASP A 26 5.97 -0.19 0.63
CA ASP A 26 6.82 -0.09 1.80
C ASP A 26 6.05 -0.02 3.13
N ARG A 27 4.73 -0.14 3.07
CA ARG A 27 3.90 -0.10 4.29
C ARG A 27 4.25 -1.21 5.29
N PRO A 28 4.48 -2.48 4.85
CA PRO A 28 4.88 -3.51 5.80
C PRO A 28 6.16 -3.17 6.57
N ALA A 29 7.16 -2.61 5.88
CA ALA A 29 8.41 -2.22 6.53
C ALA A 29 8.19 -1.11 7.56
N GLN A 30 7.35 -0.13 7.24
CA GLN A 30 7.03 0.96 8.16
C GLN A 30 6.32 0.45 9.41
N LEU A 31 5.37 -0.46 9.25
CA LEU A 31 4.63 -1.04 10.37
C LEU A 31 5.52 -1.92 11.23
N THR A 32 6.40 -2.69 10.62
CA THR A 32 7.36 -3.52 11.35
C THR A 32 8.29 -2.63 12.18
N GLN A 33 8.76 -1.53 11.62
CA GLN A 33 9.59 -0.58 12.34
C GLN A 33 8.83 0.03 13.52
N ALA A 34 7.56 0.36 13.34
CA ALA A 34 6.73 0.90 14.42
C ALA A 34 6.57 -0.10 15.55
N LEU A 35 6.40 -1.39 15.25
CA LEU A 35 6.27 -2.43 16.26
C LEU A 35 7.56 -2.65 17.04
N SER A 36 8.71 -2.45 16.42
CA SER A 36 10.01 -2.66 17.07
C SER A 36 10.59 -1.39 17.68
N GLN A 37 9.95 -0.26 17.46
CA GLN A 37 10.45 1.02 17.96
C GLN A 37 10.39 1.04 19.49
N GLY A 38 11.49 1.48 20.10
CA GLY A 38 11.59 1.60 21.55
C GLY A 38 11.89 0.30 22.29
N LEU A 39 12.15 -0.80 21.57
CA LEU A 39 12.53 -2.03 22.23
C LEU A 39 13.94 -1.90 22.84
N PRO A 40 14.14 -2.43 24.09
CA PRO A 40 15.47 -2.43 24.71
C PRO A 40 16.47 -3.26 23.90
N THR A 41 17.76 -2.98 24.15
CA THR A 41 18.82 -3.75 23.48
C THR A 41 19.09 -5.09 24.17
N ASP A 42 18.77 -5.21 25.47
CA ASP A 42 18.92 -6.45 26.21
C ASP A 42 17.89 -7.49 25.69
N PRO A 43 18.33 -8.70 25.29
CA PRO A 43 17.40 -9.67 24.67
C PRO A 43 16.22 -10.06 25.57
N GLN A 44 16.42 -10.23 26.87
CA GLN A 44 15.31 -10.60 27.75
C GLN A 44 14.32 -9.47 27.92
N ARG A 45 14.82 -8.24 28.11
CA ARG A 45 13.95 -7.07 28.20
C ARG A 45 13.23 -6.80 26.89
N ALA A 46 13.93 -7.00 25.78
CA ALA A 46 13.32 -6.83 24.47
C ALA A 46 12.18 -7.83 24.24
N ALA A 47 12.37 -9.09 24.66
CA ALA A 47 11.34 -10.11 24.54
C ALA A 47 10.11 -9.76 25.38
N SER A 48 10.32 -9.33 26.63
CA SER A 48 9.22 -8.93 27.51
C SER A 48 8.46 -7.72 26.96
N ALA A 49 9.21 -6.73 26.48
CA ALA A 49 8.61 -5.52 25.90
C ALA A 49 7.81 -5.85 24.63
N ALA A 50 8.33 -6.77 23.80
CA ALA A 50 7.64 -7.21 22.61
C ALA A 50 6.34 -7.93 22.95
N GLU A 51 6.35 -8.79 23.97
CA GLU A 51 5.13 -9.47 24.44
C GLU A 51 4.08 -8.47 24.90
N GLU A 52 4.50 -7.49 25.70
CA GLU A 52 3.60 -6.44 26.17
C GLU A 52 3.02 -5.63 25.01
N MET A 53 3.87 -5.26 24.06
CA MET A 53 3.44 -4.50 22.90
C MET A 53 2.42 -5.29 22.07
N LEU A 54 2.70 -6.57 21.79
CA LEU A 54 1.84 -7.39 20.97
C LEU A 54 0.50 -7.67 21.61
N SER A 55 0.44 -7.73 22.95
CA SER A 55 -0.82 -7.94 23.68
C SER A 55 -1.54 -6.64 23.99
N SER A 56 -0.93 -5.49 23.77
CA SER A 56 -1.58 -4.21 23.96
C SER A 56 -2.59 -3.94 22.84
N GLU A 57 -3.51 -3.01 23.08
CA GLU A 57 -4.49 -2.62 22.07
C GLU A 57 -3.81 -2.04 20.81
N GLU A 58 -2.81 -1.19 21.03
CA GLU A 58 -2.05 -0.62 19.92
C GLU A 58 -1.29 -1.69 19.14
N GLY A 59 -0.67 -2.64 19.84
CA GLY A 59 0.05 -3.74 19.19
C GLY A 59 -0.87 -4.61 18.36
N ARG A 60 -2.05 -4.90 18.86
CA ARG A 60 -3.04 -5.67 18.12
C ARG A 60 -3.52 -4.93 16.87
N ARG A 61 -3.70 -3.62 16.98
CA ARG A 61 -4.07 -2.79 15.83
C ARG A 61 -2.98 -2.79 14.77
N LEU A 62 -1.72 -2.58 15.21
CA LEU A 62 -0.58 -2.58 14.28
C LEU A 62 -0.38 -3.94 13.62
N THR A 63 -0.58 -5.03 14.37
CA THR A 63 -0.48 -6.38 13.81
C THR A 63 -1.54 -6.62 12.75
N ALA A 64 -2.77 -6.17 12.99
CA ALA A 64 -3.85 -6.29 12.01
C ALA A 64 -3.56 -5.46 10.76
N GLU A 65 -3.02 -4.25 10.93
CA GLU A 65 -2.62 -3.41 9.81
C GLU A 65 -1.49 -4.05 9.01
N LEU A 66 -0.52 -4.66 9.70
CA LEU A 66 0.60 -5.33 9.05
C LEU A 66 0.11 -6.50 8.20
N ARG A 67 -0.81 -7.30 8.72
CA ARG A 67 -1.39 -8.41 7.97
C ARG A 67 -2.09 -7.90 6.71
N ARG A 68 -2.85 -6.83 6.82
CA ARG A 68 -3.52 -6.21 5.69
C ARG A 68 -2.51 -5.66 4.68
N ALA A 69 -1.43 -5.04 5.17
CA ALA A 69 -0.39 -4.50 4.31
C ALA A 69 0.31 -5.60 3.51
N TYR A 70 0.58 -6.76 4.11
CA TYR A 70 1.15 -7.89 3.38
C TYR A 70 0.19 -8.42 2.32
N GLN A 71 -1.10 -8.46 2.64
CA GLN A 71 -2.10 -8.87 1.65
C GLN A 71 -2.14 -7.90 0.47
N ASP A 72 -2.08 -6.59 0.76
CA ASP A 72 -2.05 -5.57 -0.28
C ASP A 72 -0.84 -5.73 -1.19
N VAL A 73 0.34 -6.00 -0.62
CA VAL A 73 1.56 -6.22 -1.43
C VAL A 73 1.40 -7.47 -2.29
N ALA A 74 0.82 -8.54 -1.75
CA ALA A 74 0.58 -9.75 -2.52
C ALA A 74 -0.38 -9.48 -3.70
N ASP A 75 -1.42 -8.69 -3.46
CA ASP A 75 -2.36 -8.31 -4.51
C ASP A 75 -1.66 -7.47 -5.59
N ALA A 76 -0.79 -6.54 -5.19
CA ALA A 76 -0.04 -5.73 -6.13
C ALA A 76 0.87 -6.60 -7.00
N LYS A 77 1.54 -7.61 -6.41
CA LYS A 77 2.38 -8.54 -7.16
C LYS A 77 1.57 -9.33 -8.17
N ALA A 78 0.35 -9.73 -7.81
CA ALA A 78 -0.53 -10.46 -8.71
C ALA A 78 -0.93 -9.61 -9.93
N LEU A 79 -0.95 -8.29 -9.79
CA LEU A 79 -1.24 -7.37 -10.88
C LEU A 79 -0.04 -7.16 -11.81
N LYS A 80 1.12 -7.68 -11.46
CA LYS A 80 2.35 -7.63 -12.26
C LYS A 80 2.81 -6.21 -12.58
N VAL A 81 2.66 -5.32 -11.61
CA VAL A 81 3.12 -3.94 -11.71
C VAL A 81 4.64 -3.91 -11.78
N GLN A 82 5.20 -3.17 -12.71
CA GLN A 82 6.64 -3.14 -12.96
C GLN A 82 7.34 -1.89 -12.43
N LYS A 83 6.61 -0.82 -12.20
CA LYS A 83 7.17 0.40 -11.62
C LYS A 83 6.08 1.21 -10.95
N VAL A 84 6.47 2.12 -10.08
CA VAL A 84 5.56 2.97 -9.34
C VAL A 84 5.83 4.45 -9.66
N PRO A 85 4.83 5.31 -9.57
CA PRO A 85 3.45 4.99 -9.28
C PRO A 85 2.75 4.34 -10.47
N ALA A 86 1.79 3.44 -10.18
CA ALA A 86 0.99 2.79 -11.20
C ALA A 86 -0.49 2.92 -10.84
N VAL A 87 -1.30 3.33 -11.79
CA VAL A 87 -2.76 3.39 -11.62
C VAL A 87 -3.37 2.32 -12.52
N ILE A 88 -4.09 1.40 -11.91
CA ILE A 88 -4.67 0.24 -12.59
C ILE A 88 -6.19 0.37 -12.58
N VAL A 89 -6.79 0.34 -13.76
CA VAL A 89 -8.25 0.45 -13.92
C VAL A 89 -8.78 -0.89 -14.40
N ASP A 90 -9.77 -1.44 -13.67
CA ASP A 90 -10.43 -2.72 -13.98
C ASP A 90 -9.46 -3.87 -14.13
N ARG A 91 -8.32 -3.81 -13.41
CA ARG A 91 -7.27 -4.85 -13.44
C ARG A 91 -6.72 -5.12 -14.83
N THR A 92 -7.02 -4.25 -15.79
CA THR A 92 -6.69 -4.44 -17.20
C THR A 92 -5.82 -3.33 -17.77
N TYR A 93 -6.09 -2.10 -17.38
CA TYR A 93 -5.40 -0.92 -17.94
C TYR A 93 -4.47 -0.33 -16.90
N VAL A 94 -3.22 -0.05 -17.27
CA VAL A 94 -2.22 0.46 -16.35
C VAL A 94 -1.64 1.76 -16.90
N VAL A 95 -1.58 2.79 -16.06
CA VAL A 95 -0.89 4.05 -16.37
C VAL A 95 0.25 4.19 -15.39
N TYR A 96 1.47 4.30 -15.91
CA TYR A 96 2.67 4.48 -15.10
C TYR A 96 3.10 5.94 -15.07
N GLY A 97 3.68 6.35 -13.96
CA GLY A 97 4.40 7.61 -13.88
C GLY A 97 3.57 8.85 -13.58
N LEU A 98 2.27 8.73 -13.38
CA LEU A 98 1.42 9.85 -13.00
C LEU A 98 1.04 9.77 -11.53
N SER A 99 1.31 10.84 -10.79
CA SER A 99 0.95 10.92 -9.37
C SER A 99 -0.50 11.37 -9.16
N ASP A 100 -1.11 12.00 -10.14
CA ASP A 100 -2.51 12.42 -10.08
C ASP A 100 -3.39 11.26 -10.56
N VAL A 101 -4.05 10.59 -9.61
CA VAL A 101 -4.84 9.39 -9.89
C VAL A 101 -6.03 9.72 -10.79
N ALA A 102 -6.68 10.86 -10.57
CA ALA A 102 -7.81 11.26 -11.39
C ALA A 102 -7.40 11.49 -12.85
N GLU A 103 -6.22 12.10 -13.06
CA GLU A 103 -5.67 12.31 -14.39
C GLU A 103 -5.38 10.97 -15.07
N ALA A 104 -4.75 10.04 -14.34
CA ALA A 104 -4.44 8.72 -14.88
C ALA A 104 -5.70 7.95 -15.27
N ALA A 105 -6.72 7.97 -14.41
CA ALA A 105 -7.98 7.31 -14.68
C ALA A 105 -8.68 7.95 -15.89
N GLY A 106 -8.57 9.27 -16.01
CA GLY A 106 -9.11 10.01 -17.16
C GLY A 106 -8.47 9.59 -18.48
N LEU A 107 -7.17 9.30 -18.46
CA LEU A 107 -6.48 8.80 -19.65
C LEU A 107 -7.03 7.45 -20.10
N VAL A 108 -7.33 6.56 -19.16
CA VAL A 108 -7.93 5.27 -19.46
C VAL A 108 -9.32 5.46 -20.05
N ASP A 109 -10.13 6.33 -19.44
CA ASP A 109 -11.47 6.62 -19.96
C ASP A 109 -11.42 7.17 -21.39
N ALA A 110 -10.49 8.09 -21.65
CA ALA A 110 -10.32 8.66 -23.00
C ALA A 110 -9.89 7.58 -23.99
N TYR A 111 -8.99 6.70 -23.59
CA TYR A 111 -8.56 5.58 -24.43
C TYR A 111 -9.74 4.67 -24.77
N LEU A 112 -10.56 4.31 -23.78
CA LEU A 112 -11.69 3.42 -23.98
C LEU A 112 -12.75 4.05 -24.89
N GLN A 113 -12.93 5.37 -24.82
CA GLN A 113 -13.90 6.07 -25.66
C GLN A 113 -13.40 6.28 -27.07
N GLY A 114 -12.11 6.38 -27.27
CA GLY A 114 -11.52 6.69 -28.56
C GLY A 114 -10.88 5.52 -29.28
N ALA A 115 -10.79 4.36 -28.64
CA ALA A 115 -9.99 3.23 -29.15
C ALA A 115 -10.75 2.26 -30.05
N HIS A 116 -11.85 2.68 -30.59
CA HIS A 116 -12.70 1.77 -31.36
C HIS A 116 -12.62 2.01 -32.85
#